data_9440e9ad54e9917816e8f657d9f6a0d8
#
_entry.id   9440e9ad54e9917816e8f657d9f6a0d8
#
_cell.length_a   1.000
_cell.length_b   1.000
_cell.length_c   1.000
_cell.angle_alpha   90.00
_cell.angle_beta   90.00
_cell.angle_gamma   90.00
#
_symmetry.space_group_name_H-M   'P 1'
#
loop_
_entity.id
_entity.type
_entity.pdbx_description
1 polymer ?
#
loop_
_entity_poly.entity_id
_entity_poly.type
_entity_poly.pdbx_seq_one_letter_code
_entity_poly.pdbx_strand_id
1 'polypeptide(L)'
;MELNVKFPSQRRIISAVSGIFLFVFIAIAFLGLHGLAQTPQALRSPEVHSDKRVTFRFRAPNAKEVFLGREGAQRLPMQKDEQGVWSVTTDPLEPDLYGYSFIADGVSLIDPLNSQMKPNLLNTQSVVHVPGPASLPWEINSVPHGSIHHHFYKSGVVGDERDFYVYTPPGYDPNGKKLYPTLYLLHGFSDDASGWTAVGRAHVILDNLIAQEKAKPMLIVMTLGYGAPEIVSRTGGSLRDPNLRQKNYEKFRDALFTEIIPEIEKTYRVSKDRNYRAIAGLSMGGAESLFVGLNALSRFTWVGAFSSGGTSEDFNATFPGLDSKANAQLRLLWVACGTEDRLIESNRKLHDWLKSKDIRHAWIETPGAHTWMVWRRNLANFVPLLFREKAL
;
A
#
# COMPACT_ATOMS: atom_id res chain seq x y z
N MET A 1 4.31 -11.71 -69.99
CA MET A 1 4.57 -13.10 -70.34
C MET A 1 3.55 -13.90 -69.61
N GLU A 2 2.37 -14.06 -70.23
CA GLU A 2 1.20 -14.78 -69.72
C GLU A 2 1.39 -16.27 -69.96
N LEU A 3 1.01 -17.09 -69.07
CA LEU A 3 0.83 -18.53 -69.28
C LEU A 3 -0.56 -18.96 -68.81
N ASN A 4 -1.42 -19.05 -69.83
CA ASN A 4 -2.73 -19.71 -69.83
C ASN A 4 -2.55 -21.22 -69.72
N VAL A 5 -3.28 -21.88 -68.84
CA VAL A 5 -3.55 -23.34 -68.93
C VAL A 5 -5.02 -23.58 -68.79
N LYS A 6 -5.58 -24.20 -69.85
CA LYS A 6 -6.98 -24.59 -70.07
C LYS A 6 -7.32 -25.88 -69.35
N PHE A 7 -8.56 -25.96 -68.84
CA PHE A 7 -9.24 -27.22 -68.51
C PHE A 7 -9.79 -27.93 -69.72
N PRO A 8 -9.90 -29.28 -69.71
CA PRO A 8 -10.89 -29.95 -70.55
C PRO A 8 -12.03 -30.55 -69.78
N SER A 9 -13.20 -30.28 -70.29
CA SER A 9 -14.46 -30.94 -69.98
C SER A 9 -14.54 -32.30 -70.66
N GLN A 10 -15.13 -33.31 -70.00
CA GLN A 10 -15.91 -34.32 -70.77
C GLN A 10 -17.06 -34.92 -69.97
N ARG A 11 -18.14 -35.10 -70.71
CA ARG A 11 -19.48 -35.56 -70.35
C ARG A 11 -19.63 -37.08 -70.55
N ARG A 12 -20.66 -37.62 -69.84
CA ARG A 12 -21.55 -38.77 -70.16
C ARG A 12 -20.96 -40.16 -69.84
N ILE A 13 -21.73 -41.09 -69.25
CA ILE A 13 -22.93 -41.74 -69.77
C ILE A 13 -23.72 -42.45 -68.66
N ILE A 14 -25.02 -42.48 -68.76
CA ILE A 14 -26.07 -43.14 -68.02
C ILE A 14 -26.01 -44.66 -68.16
N SER A 15 -26.22 -45.41 -67.12
CA SER A 15 -26.99 -46.70 -67.25
C SER A 15 -27.60 -47.10 -65.90
N ALA A 16 -28.90 -47.36 -65.91
CA ALA A 16 -29.71 -47.80 -64.81
C ALA A 16 -29.70 -49.34 -64.72
N VAL A 17 -29.59 -49.84 -63.52
CA VAL A 17 -30.15 -51.19 -63.19
C VAL A 17 -30.71 -51.16 -61.77
N SER A 18 -32.00 -51.45 -61.69
CA SER A 18 -32.83 -51.62 -60.48
C SER A 18 -32.34 -52.83 -59.69
N GLY A 19 -32.15 -52.63 -58.41
CA GLY A 19 -31.99 -53.71 -57.43
C GLY A 19 -32.52 -53.27 -56.10
N ILE A 20 -33.75 -53.75 -55.78
CA ILE A 20 -34.38 -53.56 -54.49
C ILE A 20 -33.63 -54.38 -53.47
N PHE A 21 -32.93 -53.71 -52.56
CA PHE A 21 -32.47 -54.27 -51.29
C PHE A 21 -33.10 -53.48 -50.16
N LEU A 22 -34.00 -54.14 -49.48
CA LEU A 22 -34.65 -53.69 -48.26
C LEU A 22 -33.63 -53.74 -47.14
N PHE A 23 -32.96 -52.61 -46.86
CA PHE A 23 -32.14 -52.44 -45.65
C PHE A 23 -33.01 -51.86 -44.53
N VAL A 24 -33.35 -52.73 -43.57
CA VAL A 24 -33.90 -52.34 -42.29
C VAL A 24 -32.82 -51.63 -41.56
N PHE A 25 -32.85 -50.31 -41.59
CA PHE A 25 -32.03 -49.47 -40.71
C PHE A 25 -32.65 -49.51 -39.32
N ILE A 26 -32.10 -50.36 -38.43
CA ILE A 26 -32.28 -50.20 -36.99
C ILE A 26 -31.52 -48.91 -36.60
N ALA A 27 -32.27 -47.81 -36.50
CA ALA A 27 -31.76 -46.58 -35.87
C ALA A 27 -31.62 -46.85 -34.37
N ILE A 28 -30.46 -47.33 -33.95
CA ILE A 28 -30.04 -47.26 -32.56
C ILE A 28 -29.83 -45.76 -32.27
N ALA A 29 -30.86 -45.15 -31.69
CA ALA A 29 -30.74 -43.84 -31.07
C ALA A 29 -29.73 -43.96 -29.91
N PHE A 30 -28.46 -43.74 -30.20
CA PHE A 30 -27.50 -43.35 -29.18
C PHE A 30 -27.96 -41.97 -28.63
N LEU A 31 -28.87 -42.02 -27.67
CA LEU A 31 -29.00 -40.93 -26.71
C LEU A 31 -27.66 -40.83 -25.97
N GLY A 32 -26.71 -40.21 -26.63
CA GLY A 32 -25.52 -39.72 -25.94
C GLY A 32 -26.02 -38.74 -24.89
N LEU A 33 -26.14 -39.19 -23.65
CA LEU A 33 -26.03 -38.29 -22.49
C LEU A 33 -24.69 -37.58 -22.62
N HIS A 34 -24.67 -36.53 -23.40
CA HIS A 34 -23.65 -35.49 -23.20
C HIS A 34 -24.03 -34.85 -21.87
N GLY A 35 -23.60 -35.50 -20.78
CA GLY A 35 -23.40 -34.79 -19.55
C GLY A 35 -22.59 -33.56 -19.97
N LEU A 36 -23.21 -32.39 -19.95
CA LEU A 36 -22.48 -31.13 -20.01
C LEU A 36 -21.47 -31.23 -18.86
N ALA A 37 -20.25 -31.67 -19.17
CA ALA A 37 -19.16 -31.55 -18.28
C ALA A 37 -19.06 -30.04 -18.06
N GLN A 38 -19.64 -29.58 -16.94
CA GLN A 38 -19.44 -28.20 -16.49
C GLN A 38 -17.93 -28.04 -16.44
N THR A 39 -17.41 -27.24 -17.35
CA THR A 39 -16.00 -26.79 -17.25
C THR A 39 -15.79 -26.42 -15.81
N PRO A 40 -14.83 -27.03 -15.09
CA PRO A 40 -14.63 -26.73 -13.68
C PRO A 40 -14.51 -25.22 -13.56
N GLN A 41 -15.44 -24.61 -12.85
CA GLN A 41 -15.41 -23.17 -12.65
C GLN A 41 -14.06 -22.83 -12.04
N ALA A 42 -13.29 -21.99 -12.73
CA ALA A 42 -11.96 -21.63 -12.30
C ALA A 42 -12.02 -21.13 -10.85
N LEU A 43 -11.22 -21.72 -9.99
CA LEU A 43 -11.15 -21.34 -8.57
C LEU A 43 -10.80 -19.85 -8.48
N ARG A 44 -11.62 -19.08 -7.78
CA ARG A 44 -11.40 -17.64 -7.56
C ARG A 44 -11.13 -17.38 -6.09
N SER A 45 -10.09 -16.60 -5.84
CA SER A 45 -9.76 -16.09 -4.51
C SER A 45 -8.97 -14.76 -4.67
N PRO A 46 -9.29 -13.73 -3.91
CA PRO A 46 -10.52 -13.57 -3.13
C PRO A 46 -11.72 -13.28 -4.04
N GLU A 47 -12.94 -13.60 -3.55
CA GLU A 47 -14.17 -13.24 -4.21
C GLU A 47 -14.98 -12.30 -3.32
N VAL A 48 -15.13 -11.05 -3.74
CA VAL A 48 -15.90 -10.03 -3.02
C VAL A 48 -17.34 -10.05 -3.48
N HIS A 49 -18.25 -10.25 -2.56
CA HIS A 49 -19.70 -10.30 -2.84
C HIS A 49 -20.34 -8.91 -2.77
N SER A 50 -21.53 -8.78 -3.36
CA SER A 50 -22.28 -7.51 -3.37
C SER A 50 -22.67 -7.01 -1.97
N ASP A 51 -22.82 -7.92 -1.00
CA ASP A 51 -23.08 -7.64 0.40
C ASP A 51 -21.78 -7.38 1.21
N LYS A 52 -20.64 -7.25 0.54
CA LYS A 52 -19.32 -6.99 1.11
C LYS A 52 -18.71 -8.13 1.93
N ARG A 53 -19.33 -9.30 1.94
CA ARG A 53 -18.65 -10.52 2.40
C ARG A 53 -17.56 -10.88 1.41
N VAL A 54 -16.51 -11.53 1.89
CA VAL A 54 -15.40 -11.98 1.04
C VAL A 54 -15.18 -13.47 1.25
N THR A 55 -15.22 -14.24 0.16
CA THR A 55 -14.85 -15.65 0.18
C THR A 55 -13.41 -15.82 -0.27
N PHE A 56 -12.62 -16.46 0.57
CA PHE A 56 -11.24 -16.85 0.30
C PHE A 56 -11.18 -18.35 0.06
N ARG A 57 -10.39 -18.77 -0.94
CA ARG A 57 -10.21 -20.18 -1.29
C ARG A 57 -8.73 -20.48 -1.51
N PHE A 58 -8.29 -21.61 -0.98
CA PHE A 58 -6.90 -22.04 -1.07
C PHE A 58 -6.83 -23.55 -1.31
N ARG A 59 -6.17 -23.97 -2.40
CA ARG A 59 -5.99 -25.38 -2.70
C ARG A 59 -4.78 -25.94 -1.99
N ALA A 60 -4.99 -26.75 -0.96
CA ALA A 60 -3.95 -27.42 -0.18
C ALA A 60 -4.43 -28.80 0.27
N PRO A 61 -4.48 -29.82 -0.63
CA PRO A 61 -5.10 -31.12 -0.35
C PRO A 61 -4.40 -31.87 0.80
N ASN A 62 -3.10 -31.64 1.00
CA ASN A 62 -2.31 -32.35 2.02
C ASN A 62 -2.20 -31.57 3.35
N ALA A 63 -2.66 -30.33 3.41
CA ALA A 63 -2.65 -29.57 4.66
C ALA A 63 -3.62 -30.18 5.68
N LYS A 64 -3.21 -30.18 6.95
CA LYS A 64 -4.02 -30.64 8.09
C LYS A 64 -4.95 -29.56 8.60
N GLU A 65 -4.50 -28.29 8.56
CA GLU A 65 -5.27 -27.12 8.94
C GLU A 65 -4.88 -25.92 8.08
N VAL A 66 -5.85 -25.06 7.80
CA VAL A 66 -5.59 -23.78 7.13
C VAL A 66 -6.42 -22.70 7.83
N PHE A 67 -5.79 -21.56 8.08
CA PHE A 67 -6.43 -20.36 8.59
C PHE A 67 -6.28 -19.21 7.60
N LEU A 68 -7.28 -18.34 7.57
CA LEU A 68 -7.17 -17.01 6.98
C LEU A 68 -6.63 -16.05 8.04
N GLY A 69 -5.47 -15.45 7.82
CA GLY A 69 -4.97 -14.30 8.59
C GLY A 69 -5.27 -13.01 7.84
N ARG A 70 -6.12 -12.15 8.36
CA ARG A 70 -6.49 -10.87 7.77
C ARG A 70 -6.07 -9.72 8.69
N GLU A 71 -5.58 -8.65 8.10
CA GLU A 71 -5.20 -7.42 8.81
C GLU A 71 -6.36 -6.89 9.67
N GLY A 72 -6.07 -6.55 10.92
CA GLY A 72 -7.06 -6.03 11.87
C GLY A 72 -8.08 -7.04 12.38
N ALA A 73 -7.87 -8.34 12.21
CA ALA A 73 -8.80 -9.38 12.68
C ALA A 73 -8.07 -10.59 13.28
N GLN A 74 -8.82 -11.39 14.03
CA GLN A 74 -8.38 -12.71 14.47
C GLN A 74 -8.33 -13.66 13.27
N ARG A 75 -7.49 -14.70 13.37
CA ARG A 75 -7.42 -15.77 12.37
C ARG A 75 -8.74 -16.53 12.32
N LEU A 76 -9.21 -16.78 11.08
CA LEU A 76 -10.43 -17.55 10.85
C LEU A 76 -10.04 -18.95 10.35
N PRO A 77 -10.54 -20.03 10.96
CA PRO A 77 -10.32 -21.39 10.46
C PRO A 77 -11.05 -21.56 9.13
N MET A 78 -10.41 -22.26 8.18
CA MET A 78 -10.99 -22.58 6.88
C MET A 78 -11.50 -24.03 6.88
N GLN A 79 -12.48 -24.32 6.04
CA GLN A 79 -13.05 -25.66 5.88
C GLN A 79 -12.60 -26.26 4.55
N LYS A 80 -12.21 -27.53 4.58
CA LYS A 80 -11.71 -28.28 3.45
C LYS A 80 -12.85 -29.08 2.80
N ASP A 81 -12.97 -28.99 1.47
CA ASP A 81 -13.86 -29.82 0.67
C ASP A 81 -13.18 -31.13 0.22
N GLU A 82 -13.95 -31.99 -0.46
CA GLU A 82 -13.49 -33.27 -0.98
C GLU A 82 -12.39 -33.15 -2.05
N GLN A 83 -12.31 -32.00 -2.74
CA GLN A 83 -11.28 -31.70 -3.73
C GLN A 83 -9.99 -31.11 -3.13
N GLY A 84 -9.93 -30.96 -1.83
CA GLY A 84 -8.79 -30.41 -1.11
C GLY A 84 -8.68 -28.88 -1.20
N VAL A 85 -9.80 -28.20 -1.48
CA VAL A 85 -9.89 -26.74 -1.44
C VAL A 85 -10.41 -26.31 -0.07
N TRP A 86 -9.64 -25.44 0.56
CA TRP A 86 -10.02 -24.79 1.80
C TRP A 86 -10.74 -23.49 1.51
N SER A 87 -11.82 -23.21 2.21
CA SER A 87 -12.61 -22.02 2.03
C SER A 87 -13.08 -21.41 3.35
N VAL A 88 -13.25 -20.09 3.34
CA VAL A 88 -13.92 -19.34 4.42
C VAL A 88 -14.56 -18.09 3.81
N THR A 89 -15.73 -17.73 4.31
CA THR A 89 -16.40 -16.47 3.97
C THR A 89 -16.46 -15.60 5.23
N THR A 90 -16.06 -14.34 5.10
CA THR A 90 -16.11 -13.38 6.21
C THR A 90 -17.54 -12.86 6.43
N ASP A 91 -17.78 -12.23 7.58
CA ASP A 91 -18.85 -11.25 7.71
C ASP A 91 -18.63 -10.09 6.73
N PRO A 92 -19.66 -9.24 6.47
CA PRO A 92 -19.50 -8.04 5.67
C PRO A 92 -18.37 -7.16 6.20
N LEU A 93 -17.46 -6.75 5.30
CA LEU A 93 -16.33 -5.89 5.64
C LEU A 93 -16.64 -4.43 5.25
N GLU A 94 -16.11 -3.49 6.02
CA GLU A 94 -16.13 -2.09 5.63
C GLU A 94 -15.32 -1.89 4.33
N PRO A 95 -15.74 -0.96 3.45
CA PRO A 95 -14.99 -0.65 2.23
C PRO A 95 -13.58 -0.15 2.52
N ASP A 96 -12.61 -0.97 2.18
CA ASP A 96 -11.17 -0.66 2.37
C ASP A 96 -10.28 -1.71 1.66
N LEU A 97 -8.96 -1.58 1.79
CA LEU A 97 -7.98 -2.59 1.38
C LEU A 97 -7.45 -3.32 2.61
N TYR A 98 -7.47 -4.63 2.55
CA TYR A 98 -7.04 -5.51 3.64
C TYR A 98 -5.90 -6.40 3.19
N GLY A 99 -4.78 -6.37 3.93
CA GLY A 99 -3.74 -7.39 3.82
C GLY A 99 -4.25 -8.74 4.36
N TYR A 100 -3.91 -9.84 3.68
CA TYR A 100 -4.23 -11.18 4.16
C TYR A 100 -3.21 -12.21 3.70
N SER A 101 -3.18 -13.34 4.40
CA SER A 101 -2.41 -14.53 4.04
C SER A 101 -3.16 -15.80 4.44
N PHE A 102 -2.85 -16.91 3.80
CA PHE A 102 -3.22 -18.23 4.27
C PHE A 102 -2.15 -18.76 5.21
N ILE A 103 -2.56 -19.44 6.27
CA ILE A 103 -1.66 -20.06 7.22
C ILE A 103 -1.96 -21.56 7.19
N ALA A 104 -1.15 -22.30 6.41
CA ALA A 104 -1.28 -23.74 6.25
C ALA A 104 -0.24 -24.46 7.10
N ASP A 105 -0.67 -25.30 8.03
CA ASP A 105 0.19 -26.06 8.94
C ASP A 105 1.27 -25.16 9.61
N GLY A 106 0.88 -23.93 9.99
CA GLY A 106 1.75 -22.94 10.63
C GLY A 106 2.58 -22.08 9.66
N VAL A 107 2.59 -22.35 8.35
CA VAL A 107 3.33 -21.58 7.34
C VAL A 107 2.44 -20.50 6.72
N SER A 108 2.90 -19.24 6.76
CA SER A 108 2.19 -18.12 6.12
C SER A 108 2.49 -18.07 4.62
N LEU A 109 1.44 -18.01 3.80
CA LEU A 109 1.50 -18.05 2.34
C LEU A 109 0.65 -16.92 1.74
N ILE A 110 1.12 -16.35 0.65
CA ILE A 110 0.32 -15.46 -0.19
C ILE A 110 -0.77 -16.27 -0.95
N ASP A 111 -1.79 -15.59 -1.40
CA ASP A 111 -2.81 -16.19 -2.25
C ASP A 111 -2.29 -16.35 -3.70
N PRO A 112 -2.09 -17.57 -4.20
CA PRO A 112 -1.58 -17.79 -5.55
C PRO A 112 -2.56 -17.39 -6.66
N LEU A 113 -3.83 -17.13 -6.31
CA LEU A 113 -4.86 -16.72 -7.25
C LEU A 113 -5.07 -15.19 -7.28
N ASN A 114 -4.31 -14.44 -6.45
CA ASN A 114 -4.40 -13.00 -6.36
C ASN A 114 -3.06 -12.34 -6.68
N SER A 115 -3.03 -11.52 -7.73
CA SER A 115 -1.84 -10.77 -8.14
C SER A 115 -1.61 -9.49 -7.31
N GLN A 116 -2.61 -9.05 -6.51
CA GLN A 116 -2.44 -7.86 -5.67
C GLN A 116 -1.72 -8.22 -4.38
N MET A 117 -0.57 -7.60 -4.17
CA MET A 117 0.29 -7.88 -3.03
C MET A 117 0.61 -6.62 -2.25
N LYS A 118 0.82 -6.80 -0.96
CA LYS A 118 1.47 -5.87 -0.05
C LYS A 118 2.93 -6.29 0.09
N PRO A 119 3.86 -5.62 -0.61
CA PRO A 119 5.28 -5.87 -0.45
C PRO A 119 5.69 -5.63 1.01
N ASN A 120 6.56 -6.49 1.51
CA ASN A 120 7.08 -6.37 2.87
C ASN A 120 8.36 -7.21 2.99
N LEU A 121 9.40 -6.68 3.63
CA LEU A 121 10.71 -7.32 3.73
C LEU A 121 10.70 -8.59 4.59
N LEU A 122 9.76 -8.71 5.51
CA LEU A 122 9.67 -9.85 6.42
C LEU A 122 8.45 -10.75 6.15
N ASN A 123 7.33 -10.17 5.70
CA ASN A 123 6.07 -10.89 5.63
C ASN A 123 5.14 -10.32 4.54
N THR A 124 5.46 -10.62 3.29
CA THR A 124 4.59 -10.27 2.14
C THR A 124 3.20 -10.88 2.31
N GLN A 125 2.17 -10.10 2.02
CA GLN A 125 0.77 -10.51 2.08
C GLN A 125 0.09 -10.25 0.75
N SER A 126 -1.02 -10.95 0.48
CA SER A 126 -1.96 -10.58 -0.56
C SER A 126 -2.87 -9.45 -0.08
N VAL A 127 -3.47 -8.71 -1.02
CA VAL A 127 -4.40 -7.61 -0.70
C VAL A 127 -5.75 -7.88 -1.32
N VAL A 128 -6.82 -7.73 -0.56
CA VAL A 128 -8.18 -7.68 -1.08
C VAL A 128 -8.72 -6.26 -0.97
N HIS A 129 -9.33 -5.77 -2.03
CA HIS A 129 -10.05 -4.51 -2.05
C HIS A 129 -11.56 -4.79 -1.94
N VAL A 130 -12.18 -4.31 -0.87
CA VAL A 130 -13.63 -4.27 -0.70
C VAL A 130 -14.08 -2.88 -1.15
N PRO A 131 -14.75 -2.77 -2.32
CA PRO A 131 -15.04 -1.47 -2.91
C PRO A 131 -16.09 -0.70 -2.11
N GLY A 132 -15.94 0.62 -2.10
CA GLY A 132 -16.82 1.56 -1.42
C GLY A 132 -17.35 2.67 -2.32
N PRO A 133 -18.05 3.63 -1.73
CA PRO A 133 -18.50 4.79 -2.48
C PRO A 133 -17.32 5.64 -2.95
N ALA A 134 -17.49 6.29 -4.10
CA ALA A 134 -16.50 7.20 -4.69
C ALA A 134 -16.05 8.36 -3.77
N SER A 135 -16.82 8.63 -2.71
CA SER A 135 -16.44 9.63 -1.70
C SER A 135 -15.29 9.21 -0.80
N LEU A 136 -14.93 7.92 -0.73
CA LEU A 136 -13.76 7.45 0.02
C LEU A 136 -12.48 7.90 -0.69
N PRO A 137 -11.57 8.57 0.02
CA PRO A 137 -10.38 9.16 -0.61
C PRO A 137 -9.44 8.15 -1.29
N TRP A 138 -9.48 6.88 -0.89
CA TRP A 138 -8.65 5.81 -1.45
C TRP A 138 -9.32 5.00 -2.57
N GLU A 139 -10.55 5.32 -2.97
CA GLU A 139 -11.18 4.72 -4.15
C GLU A 139 -10.66 5.37 -5.43
N ILE A 140 -10.45 4.55 -6.47
CA ILE A 140 -10.01 5.04 -7.77
C ILE A 140 -11.20 5.66 -8.48
N ASN A 141 -11.16 6.97 -8.68
CA ASN A 141 -12.20 7.74 -9.31
C ASN A 141 -11.76 8.25 -10.68
N SER A 142 -12.72 8.65 -11.52
CA SER A 142 -12.46 9.29 -12.81
C SER A 142 -12.11 10.77 -12.61
N VAL A 143 -10.90 11.03 -12.09
CA VAL A 143 -10.32 12.35 -11.88
C VAL A 143 -8.98 12.43 -12.59
N PRO A 144 -8.40 13.61 -12.84
CA PRO A 144 -7.02 13.69 -13.31
C PRO A 144 -6.06 13.00 -12.33
N HIS A 145 -5.18 12.14 -12.83
CA HIS A 145 -4.22 11.40 -12.03
C HIS A 145 -2.81 11.96 -12.18
N GLY A 146 -2.06 11.91 -11.08
CA GLY A 146 -0.62 12.16 -11.08
C GLY A 146 0.18 10.97 -11.59
N SER A 147 1.51 11.07 -11.53
CA SER A 147 2.44 10.01 -11.96
C SER A 147 3.31 9.55 -10.81
N ILE A 148 3.65 8.27 -10.82
CA ILE A 148 4.61 7.66 -9.90
C ILE A 148 5.93 7.44 -10.64
N HIS A 149 7.02 7.94 -10.08
CA HIS A 149 8.38 7.75 -10.56
C HIS A 149 9.14 6.90 -9.55
N HIS A 150 9.82 5.84 -10.00
CA HIS A 150 10.63 4.97 -9.17
C HIS A 150 12.10 5.23 -9.47
N HIS A 151 12.86 5.60 -8.45
CA HIS A 151 14.27 5.94 -8.53
C HIS A 151 15.12 4.94 -7.77
N PHE A 152 16.30 4.65 -8.30
CA PHE A 152 17.31 3.80 -7.69
C PHE A 152 18.59 4.62 -7.50
N TYR A 153 19.26 4.43 -6.38
CA TYR A 153 20.52 5.10 -6.09
C TYR A 153 21.38 4.29 -5.13
N LYS A 154 22.66 4.56 -5.12
CA LYS A 154 23.59 4.02 -4.15
C LYS A 154 23.79 5.03 -3.03
N SER A 155 23.42 4.68 -1.82
CA SER A 155 23.61 5.54 -0.66
C SER A 155 25.06 5.48 -0.20
N GLY A 156 25.71 6.64 -0.12
CA GLY A 156 27.02 6.78 0.50
C GLY A 156 26.96 6.78 2.03
N VAL A 157 25.83 7.23 2.61
CA VAL A 157 25.62 7.27 4.06
C VAL A 157 25.35 5.88 4.63
N VAL A 158 24.46 5.10 3.97
CA VAL A 158 24.10 3.77 4.43
C VAL A 158 25.04 2.71 3.89
N GLY A 159 25.49 2.86 2.63
CA GLY A 159 26.47 2.00 1.98
C GLY A 159 25.84 0.90 1.10
N ASP A 160 24.54 0.98 0.80
CA ASP A 160 23.80 -0.02 0.04
C ASP A 160 23.05 0.57 -1.18
N GLU A 161 22.51 -0.30 -2.03
CA GLU A 161 21.58 0.06 -3.11
C GLU A 161 20.20 0.32 -2.52
N ARG A 162 19.59 1.44 -2.89
CA ARG A 162 18.32 1.92 -2.34
C ARG A 162 17.41 2.44 -3.42
N ASP A 163 16.15 2.60 -3.03
CA ASP A 163 15.14 3.18 -3.90
C ASP A 163 14.25 4.17 -3.16
N PHE A 164 13.55 4.98 -3.95
CA PHE A 164 12.47 5.83 -3.47
C PHE A 164 11.45 6.07 -4.59
N TYR A 165 10.23 6.35 -4.20
CA TYR A 165 9.15 6.69 -5.12
C TYR A 165 8.83 8.18 -5.00
N VAL A 166 8.50 8.81 -6.14
CA VAL A 166 8.03 10.19 -6.18
C VAL A 166 6.69 10.23 -6.89
N TYR A 167 5.67 10.72 -6.20
CA TYR A 167 4.42 11.10 -6.84
C TYR A 167 4.52 12.56 -7.28
N THR A 168 4.18 12.83 -8.54
CA THR A 168 3.97 14.17 -9.09
C THR A 168 2.47 14.39 -9.34
N PRO A 169 1.89 15.54 -8.92
CA PRO A 169 0.45 15.77 -9.02
C PRO A 169 -0.03 15.94 -10.46
N PRO A 170 -1.34 15.81 -10.73
CA PRO A 170 -1.90 16.11 -12.04
C PRO A 170 -1.49 17.50 -12.55
N GLY A 171 -1.10 17.57 -13.82
CA GLY A 171 -0.64 18.82 -14.43
C GLY A 171 0.76 19.28 -13.98
N TYR A 172 1.56 18.41 -13.38
CA TYR A 172 2.96 18.68 -13.12
C TYR A 172 3.73 18.83 -14.43
N ASP A 173 4.43 19.97 -14.58
CA ASP A 173 5.31 20.24 -15.74
C ASP A 173 6.76 20.36 -15.25
N PRO A 174 7.67 19.45 -15.65
CA PRO A 174 9.08 19.50 -15.26
C PRO A 174 9.81 20.73 -15.82
N ASN A 175 9.33 21.32 -16.93
CA ASN A 175 9.90 22.51 -17.56
C ASN A 175 9.19 23.80 -17.16
N GLY A 176 8.11 23.68 -16.36
CA GLY A 176 7.33 24.82 -15.90
C GLY A 176 8.03 25.69 -14.89
N LYS A 177 7.48 26.88 -14.65
CA LYS A 177 8.01 27.84 -13.63
C LYS A 177 7.46 27.57 -12.22
N LYS A 178 6.35 26.83 -12.12
CA LYS A 178 5.70 26.57 -10.85
C LYS A 178 6.58 25.68 -9.97
N LEU A 179 6.79 26.08 -8.71
CA LEU A 179 7.42 25.27 -7.70
C LEU A 179 6.36 24.64 -6.80
N TYR A 180 6.53 23.37 -6.50
CA TYR A 180 5.57 22.59 -5.72
C TYR A 180 6.09 22.38 -4.30
N PRO A 181 5.22 22.33 -3.30
CA PRO A 181 5.56 21.84 -1.98
C PRO A 181 5.82 20.34 -2.01
N THR A 182 6.54 19.83 -0.99
CA THR A 182 6.95 18.42 -0.93
C THR A 182 6.62 17.82 0.42
N LEU A 183 5.95 16.66 0.42
CA LEU A 183 5.76 15.79 1.57
C LEU A 183 6.72 14.59 1.46
N TYR A 184 7.61 14.43 2.44
CA TYR A 184 8.36 13.18 2.66
C TYR A 184 7.51 12.27 3.53
N LEU A 185 7.11 11.11 2.98
CA LEU A 185 6.13 10.20 3.58
C LEU A 185 6.75 8.83 3.83
N LEU A 186 6.91 8.47 5.11
CA LEU A 186 7.72 7.35 5.56
C LEU A 186 6.86 6.14 5.90
N HIS A 187 7.32 4.95 5.46
CA HIS A 187 6.69 3.66 5.75
C HIS A 187 7.03 3.16 7.17
N GLY A 188 6.40 2.07 7.60
CA GLY A 188 6.62 1.43 8.88
C GLY A 188 7.68 0.33 8.85
N PHE A 189 7.97 -0.24 10.03
CA PHE A 189 8.88 -1.37 10.17
C PHE A 189 8.45 -2.55 9.31
N SER A 190 9.39 -3.17 8.64
CA SER A 190 9.31 -4.24 7.66
C SER A 190 8.64 -3.90 6.32
N ASP A 191 7.99 -2.77 6.16
CA ASP A 191 7.56 -2.29 4.85
C ASP A 191 8.78 -1.80 4.03
N ASP A 192 8.58 -1.52 2.75
CA ASP A 192 9.57 -0.92 1.86
C ASP A 192 9.07 0.42 1.30
N ALA A 193 9.86 1.05 0.43
CA ALA A 193 9.55 2.35 -0.16
C ALA A 193 8.22 2.37 -0.93
N SER A 194 7.73 1.21 -1.41
CA SER A 194 6.47 1.11 -2.15
C SER A 194 5.22 1.08 -1.26
N GLY A 195 5.36 0.90 0.06
CA GLY A 195 4.23 0.67 0.97
C GLY A 195 3.11 1.70 0.85
N TRP A 196 3.45 2.98 0.75
CA TRP A 196 2.47 4.05 0.58
C TRP A 196 1.81 4.10 -0.80
N THR A 197 2.44 3.55 -1.84
CA THR A 197 1.82 3.43 -3.18
C THR A 197 1.01 2.13 -3.29
N ALA A 198 1.60 0.99 -2.92
CA ALA A 198 1.01 -0.33 -3.12
C ALA A 198 -0.22 -0.57 -2.23
N VAL A 199 -0.14 -0.17 -0.96
CA VAL A 199 -1.20 -0.41 0.04
C VAL A 199 -1.81 0.89 0.54
N GLY A 200 -0.98 1.89 0.85
CA GLY A 200 -1.43 3.18 1.37
C GLY A 200 -2.27 3.99 0.39
N ARG A 201 -2.12 3.76 -0.91
CA ARG A 201 -2.78 4.51 -2.00
C ARG A 201 -2.62 6.02 -1.87
N ALA A 202 -1.47 6.49 -1.37
CA ALA A 202 -1.22 7.90 -1.14
C ALA A 202 -1.43 8.77 -2.40
N HIS A 203 -1.05 8.26 -3.57
CA HIS A 203 -1.28 8.91 -4.86
C HIS A 203 -2.77 9.06 -5.18
N VAL A 204 -3.57 8.00 -4.98
CA VAL A 204 -5.03 8.04 -5.21
C VAL A 204 -5.71 9.02 -4.25
N ILE A 205 -5.31 8.96 -2.97
CA ILE A 205 -5.83 9.89 -1.94
C ILE A 205 -5.54 11.33 -2.35
N LEU A 206 -4.32 11.61 -2.81
CA LEU A 206 -3.96 12.98 -3.20
C LEU A 206 -4.65 13.41 -4.49
N ASP A 207 -4.77 12.55 -5.51
CA ASP A 207 -5.52 12.84 -6.74
C ASP A 207 -6.97 13.25 -6.43
N ASN A 208 -7.65 12.43 -5.60
CA ASN A 208 -9.03 12.70 -5.21
C ASN A 208 -9.17 14.01 -4.40
N LEU A 209 -8.26 14.26 -3.47
CA LEU A 209 -8.31 15.47 -2.65
C LEU A 209 -7.95 16.73 -3.45
N ILE A 210 -7.04 16.64 -4.43
CA ILE A 210 -6.73 17.75 -5.34
C ILE A 210 -7.95 18.04 -6.23
N ALA A 211 -8.57 17.02 -6.83
CA ALA A 211 -9.75 17.19 -7.66
C ALA A 211 -10.95 17.79 -6.90
N GLN A 212 -11.03 17.58 -5.58
CA GLN A 212 -12.01 18.16 -4.68
C GLN A 212 -11.58 19.53 -4.11
N GLU A 213 -10.44 20.09 -4.54
CA GLU A 213 -9.85 21.33 -4.02
C GLU A 213 -9.57 21.30 -2.49
N LYS A 214 -9.55 20.11 -1.90
CA LYS A 214 -9.28 19.89 -0.47
C LYS A 214 -7.79 19.88 -0.14
N ALA A 215 -6.93 19.51 -1.09
CA ALA A 215 -5.48 19.50 -0.92
C ALA A 215 -4.79 20.37 -1.97
N LYS A 216 -3.69 21.01 -1.60
CA LYS A 216 -2.83 21.70 -2.57
C LYS A 216 -2.07 20.65 -3.40
N PRO A 217 -1.89 20.87 -4.72
CA PRO A 217 -0.98 20.05 -5.52
C PRO A 217 0.43 20.07 -4.92
N MET A 218 0.97 18.90 -4.58
CA MET A 218 2.29 18.70 -3.97
C MET A 218 2.94 17.44 -4.49
N LEU A 219 4.27 17.34 -4.35
CA LEU A 219 4.96 16.08 -4.53
C LEU A 219 4.90 15.27 -3.24
N ILE A 220 4.85 13.93 -3.37
CA ILE A 220 5.10 13.02 -2.25
C ILE A 220 6.35 12.21 -2.57
N VAL A 221 7.33 12.22 -1.66
CA VAL A 221 8.56 11.43 -1.74
C VAL A 221 8.49 10.34 -0.69
N MET A 222 8.50 9.09 -1.14
CA MET A 222 8.39 7.89 -0.30
C MET A 222 9.72 7.15 -0.34
N THR A 223 10.47 7.19 0.74
CA THR A 223 11.84 6.68 0.82
C THR A 223 11.90 5.37 1.58
N LEU A 224 12.95 4.58 1.32
CA LEU A 224 13.28 3.46 2.20
C LEU A 224 13.83 3.98 3.54
N GLY A 225 13.11 3.71 4.64
CA GLY A 225 13.33 4.30 5.96
C GLY A 225 14.48 3.69 6.78
N TYR A 226 15.27 2.74 6.24
CA TYR A 226 16.29 2.03 7.01
C TYR A 226 17.67 2.68 6.88
N GLY A 227 18.06 3.50 7.86
CA GLY A 227 19.43 4.01 8.00
C GLY A 227 20.42 2.92 8.46
N ALA A 228 19.93 1.92 9.17
CA ALA A 228 20.66 0.73 9.60
C ALA A 228 19.88 -0.53 9.16
N PRO A 229 20.14 -1.07 7.95
CA PRO A 229 19.36 -2.17 7.38
C PRO A 229 19.31 -3.42 8.25
N GLU A 230 20.30 -3.65 9.11
CA GLU A 230 20.33 -4.74 10.07
C GLU A 230 19.18 -4.70 11.10
N ILE A 231 18.46 -3.57 11.23
CA ILE A 231 17.27 -3.46 12.08
C ILE A 231 16.12 -4.35 11.59
N VAL A 232 16.07 -4.60 10.27
CA VAL A 232 15.08 -5.49 9.63
C VAL A 232 15.66 -6.87 9.52
N SER A 233 15.56 -7.64 10.59
CA SER A 233 16.09 -8.99 10.64
C SER A 233 15.10 -9.94 11.31
N ARG A 234 15.00 -11.16 10.79
CA ARG A 234 14.25 -12.26 11.44
C ARG A 234 14.99 -12.83 12.65
N THR A 235 16.31 -12.68 12.70
CA THR A 235 17.19 -13.40 13.62
C THR A 235 18.08 -12.50 14.49
N GLY A 236 18.14 -11.19 14.21
CA GLY A 236 19.11 -10.31 14.84
C GLY A 236 18.51 -8.96 15.25
N GLY A 237 18.75 -7.94 14.47
CA GLY A 237 18.36 -6.56 14.78
C GLY A 237 16.88 -6.38 15.08
N SER A 238 16.56 -5.43 15.92
CA SER A 238 15.19 -5.17 16.34
C SER A 238 15.01 -3.69 16.68
N LEU A 239 13.83 -3.16 16.40
CA LEU A 239 13.40 -1.85 16.92
C LEU A 239 13.44 -1.78 18.46
N ARG A 240 13.52 -2.91 19.15
CA ARG A 240 13.65 -2.96 20.62
C ARG A 240 15.05 -2.63 21.12
N ASP A 241 16.09 -2.80 20.28
CA ASP A 241 17.44 -2.37 20.60
C ASP A 241 17.55 -0.84 20.47
N PRO A 242 17.72 -0.10 21.57
CA PRO A 242 17.74 1.35 21.56
C PRO A 242 18.94 1.91 20.79
N ASN A 243 20.11 1.24 20.80
CA ASN A 243 21.30 1.69 20.10
C ASN A 243 21.15 1.53 18.59
N LEU A 244 20.64 0.38 18.16
CA LEU A 244 20.37 0.13 16.74
C LEU A 244 19.29 1.05 16.20
N ARG A 245 18.25 1.30 16.98
CA ARG A 245 17.19 2.25 16.64
C ARG A 245 17.73 3.68 16.50
N GLN A 246 18.54 4.14 17.44
CA GLN A 246 19.17 5.47 17.39
C GLN A 246 20.06 5.59 16.15
N LYS A 247 20.90 4.59 15.90
CA LYS A 247 21.75 4.52 14.69
C LYS A 247 20.90 4.58 13.42
N ASN A 248 19.75 3.86 13.38
CA ASN A 248 18.83 3.89 12.25
C ASN A 248 18.30 5.30 11.98
N TYR A 249 17.82 5.99 13.00
CA TYR A 249 17.23 7.33 12.85
C TYR A 249 18.28 8.37 12.45
N GLU A 250 19.47 8.32 13.02
CA GLU A 250 20.57 9.24 12.68
C GLU A 250 21.03 9.06 11.24
N LYS A 251 21.32 7.82 10.83
CA LYS A 251 21.75 7.54 9.45
C LYS A 251 20.64 7.83 8.43
N PHE A 252 19.37 7.51 8.76
CA PHE A 252 18.25 7.86 7.91
C PHE A 252 18.15 9.40 7.74
N ARG A 253 18.23 10.16 8.84
CA ARG A 253 18.25 11.63 8.79
C ARG A 253 19.38 12.13 7.89
N ASP A 254 20.58 11.60 8.06
CA ASP A 254 21.74 12.03 7.31
C ASP A 254 21.59 11.72 5.80
N ALA A 255 21.12 10.53 5.45
CA ALA A 255 20.82 10.16 4.07
C ALA A 255 19.69 11.04 3.48
N LEU A 256 18.64 11.32 4.25
CA LEU A 256 17.57 12.21 3.82
C LEU A 256 18.08 13.61 3.50
N PHE A 257 18.98 14.16 4.34
CA PHE A 257 19.48 15.53 4.19
C PHE A 257 20.56 15.67 3.14
N THR A 258 21.42 14.67 2.97
CA THR A 258 22.60 14.78 2.10
C THR A 258 22.41 14.10 0.75
N GLU A 259 21.46 13.20 0.62
CA GLU A 259 21.24 12.43 -0.61
C GLU A 259 19.85 12.67 -1.21
N ILE A 260 18.76 12.38 -0.47
CA ILE A 260 17.40 12.41 -1.01
C ILE A 260 16.91 13.84 -1.29
N ILE A 261 16.96 14.74 -0.29
CA ILE A 261 16.47 16.12 -0.48
C ILE A 261 17.23 16.82 -1.63
N PRO A 262 18.58 16.77 -1.69
CA PRO A 262 19.31 17.36 -2.81
C PRO A 262 18.92 16.76 -4.19
N GLU A 263 18.73 15.44 -4.28
CA GLU A 263 18.32 14.79 -5.53
C GLU A 263 16.91 15.22 -5.97
N ILE A 264 15.97 15.32 -5.03
CA ILE A 264 14.62 15.82 -5.30
C ILE A 264 14.65 17.28 -5.78
N GLU A 265 15.43 18.13 -5.11
CA GLU A 265 15.57 19.55 -5.46
C GLU A 265 16.29 19.80 -6.79
N LYS A 266 17.11 18.85 -7.24
CA LYS A 266 17.79 18.86 -8.54
C LYS A 266 16.87 18.37 -9.65
N THR A 267 16.09 17.31 -9.39
CA THR A 267 15.35 16.58 -10.40
C THR A 267 13.95 17.15 -10.63
N TYR A 268 13.33 17.69 -9.59
CA TYR A 268 11.94 18.12 -9.62
C TYR A 268 11.76 19.62 -9.35
N ARG A 269 10.64 20.15 -9.84
CA ARG A 269 10.26 21.57 -9.63
C ARG A 269 9.66 21.77 -8.23
N VAL A 270 10.49 21.72 -7.20
CA VAL A 270 10.07 21.86 -5.79
C VAL A 270 10.60 23.13 -5.17
N SER A 271 9.87 23.64 -4.17
CA SER A 271 10.33 24.76 -3.34
C SER A 271 11.41 24.27 -2.37
N LYS A 272 12.50 25.04 -2.26
CA LYS A 272 13.56 24.80 -1.27
C LYS A 272 13.26 25.43 0.08
N ASP A 273 12.23 26.28 0.17
CA ASP A 273 11.81 26.89 1.42
C ASP A 273 11.18 25.83 2.35
N ARG A 274 11.63 25.79 3.59
CA ARG A 274 11.12 24.89 4.63
C ARG A 274 9.60 24.99 4.85
N ASN A 275 9.01 26.16 4.58
CA ASN A 275 7.57 26.38 4.69
C ASN A 275 6.76 25.54 3.69
N TYR A 276 7.42 25.02 2.65
CA TYR A 276 6.85 24.13 1.65
C TYR A 276 7.41 22.71 1.74
N ARG A 277 7.96 22.34 2.92
CA ARG A 277 8.48 20.99 3.14
C ARG A 277 7.85 20.36 4.38
N ALA A 278 7.22 19.20 4.18
CA ALA A 278 6.59 18.40 5.22
C ALA A 278 7.29 17.04 5.35
N ILE A 279 7.23 16.47 6.55
CA ILE A 279 7.61 15.09 6.81
C ILE A 279 6.53 14.42 7.63
N ALA A 280 6.12 13.22 7.23
CA ALA A 280 5.16 12.41 7.96
C ALA A 280 5.42 10.92 7.76
N GLY A 281 4.87 10.09 8.62
CA GLY A 281 5.01 8.65 8.47
C GLY A 281 4.16 7.85 9.45
N LEU A 282 4.15 6.53 9.21
CA LEU A 282 3.42 5.59 10.06
C LEU A 282 4.38 4.73 10.89
N SER A 283 3.98 4.36 12.10
CA SER A 283 4.71 3.44 12.98
C SER A 283 6.18 3.86 13.17
N MET A 284 7.16 3.07 12.71
CA MET A 284 8.58 3.44 12.67
C MET A 284 8.79 4.75 11.92
N GLY A 285 8.19 4.91 10.73
CA GLY A 285 8.26 6.16 9.95
C GLY A 285 7.61 7.34 10.66
N GLY A 286 6.62 7.12 11.55
CA GLY A 286 6.07 8.12 12.43
C GLY A 286 7.11 8.61 13.46
N ALA A 287 7.84 7.67 14.08
CA ALA A 287 8.94 8.02 15.00
C ALA A 287 10.10 8.71 14.29
N GLU A 288 10.45 8.26 13.08
CA GLU A 288 11.48 8.92 12.25
C GLU A 288 11.05 10.33 11.86
N SER A 289 9.77 10.53 11.50
CA SER A 289 9.23 11.85 11.16
C SER A 289 9.32 12.82 12.35
N LEU A 290 9.01 12.34 13.55
CA LEU A 290 9.18 13.12 14.78
C LEU A 290 10.66 13.41 15.06
N PHE A 291 11.52 12.37 15.01
CA PHE A 291 12.94 12.51 15.28
C PHE A 291 13.60 13.51 14.32
N VAL A 292 13.36 13.35 13.01
CA VAL A 292 13.93 14.23 12.00
C VAL A 292 13.30 15.62 12.05
N GLY A 293 11.97 15.70 12.08
CA GLY A 293 11.23 16.95 11.97
C GLY A 293 11.42 17.87 13.18
N LEU A 294 11.36 17.32 14.39
CA LEU A 294 11.46 18.13 15.61
C LEU A 294 12.89 18.48 16.01
N ASN A 295 13.89 17.67 15.61
CA ASN A 295 15.31 17.99 15.79
C ASN A 295 15.89 18.86 14.65
N ALA A 296 15.12 19.11 13.58
CA ALA A 296 15.56 19.93 12.45
C ALA A 296 14.46 20.90 11.99
N LEU A 297 13.97 21.74 12.90
CA LEU A 297 12.94 22.76 12.62
C LEU A 297 13.34 23.76 11.55
N SER A 298 14.67 23.91 11.31
CA SER A 298 15.19 24.69 10.16
C SER A 298 14.94 24.05 8.79
N ARG A 299 14.54 22.78 8.75
CA ARG A 299 14.30 22.01 7.54
C ARG A 299 12.82 21.73 7.27
N PHE A 300 12.03 21.54 8.31
CA PHE A 300 10.61 21.19 8.23
C PHE A 300 9.76 22.08 9.12
N THR A 301 8.58 22.47 8.61
CA THR A 301 7.59 23.24 9.39
C THR A 301 6.29 22.45 9.59
N TRP A 302 6.12 21.34 8.88
CA TRP A 302 4.95 20.46 8.91
C TRP A 302 5.42 19.06 9.26
N VAL A 303 5.00 18.56 10.40
CA VAL A 303 5.42 17.25 10.91
C VAL A 303 4.17 16.43 11.25
N GLY A 304 4.11 15.19 10.75
CA GLY A 304 3.02 14.26 11.01
C GLY A 304 3.53 12.91 11.51
N ALA A 305 2.85 12.32 12.49
CA ALA A 305 3.15 10.98 12.99
C ALA A 305 1.86 10.19 13.18
N PHE A 306 1.78 9.03 12.54
CA PHE A 306 0.63 8.14 12.60
C PHE A 306 1.03 6.86 13.34
N SER A 307 0.41 6.59 14.50
CA SER A 307 0.75 5.43 15.34
C SER A 307 2.26 5.30 15.58
N SER A 308 2.92 6.39 16.00
CA SER A 308 4.38 6.44 16.16
C SER A 308 4.89 5.31 17.05
N GLY A 309 5.84 4.53 16.54
CA GLY A 309 6.40 3.36 17.21
C GLY A 309 7.92 3.33 17.19
N GLY A 310 8.51 2.89 18.31
CA GLY A 310 9.97 2.85 18.46
C GLY A 310 10.59 4.16 18.95
N THR A 311 9.79 5.12 19.40
CA THR A 311 10.27 6.29 20.13
C THR A 311 10.74 5.88 21.52
N SER A 312 11.84 6.45 22.02
CA SER A 312 12.17 6.34 23.44
C SER A 312 11.11 7.05 24.28
N GLU A 313 10.79 6.53 25.45
CA GLU A 313 9.93 7.24 26.41
C GLU A 313 10.69 8.40 27.13
N ASP A 314 12.00 8.47 27.00
CA ASP A 314 12.77 9.67 27.36
C ASP A 314 12.70 10.67 26.20
N PHE A 315 11.61 11.42 26.16
CA PHE A 315 11.38 12.44 25.15
C PHE A 315 12.33 13.64 25.31
N ASN A 316 12.84 13.92 26.51
CA ASN A 316 13.83 14.99 26.72
C ASN A 316 15.17 14.65 26.08
N ALA A 317 15.61 13.39 26.17
CA ALA A 317 16.81 12.92 25.48
C ALA A 317 16.59 12.80 23.96
N THR A 318 15.38 12.43 23.53
CA THR A 318 15.06 12.30 22.09
C THR A 318 14.96 13.65 21.40
N PHE A 319 14.47 14.69 22.09
CA PHE A 319 14.24 16.05 21.58
C PHE A 319 14.88 17.12 22.50
N PRO A 320 16.22 17.13 22.65
CA PRO A 320 16.90 17.89 23.70
C PRO A 320 16.76 19.42 23.58
N GLY A 321 16.44 19.94 22.42
CA GLY A 321 16.25 21.37 22.18
C GLY A 321 14.79 21.80 22.03
N LEU A 322 13.84 20.92 22.26
CA LEU A 322 12.43 21.20 21.97
C LEU A 322 11.75 21.87 23.18
N ASP A 323 11.34 23.12 22.97
CA ASP A 323 10.59 23.93 23.92
C ASP A 323 9.45 24.71 23.22
N SER A 324 8.71 25.54 23.95
CA SER A 324 7.62 26.35 23.42
C SER A 324 8.02 27.30 22.28
N LYS A 325 9.30 27.62 22.10
CA LYS A 325 9.79 28.42 20.95
C LYS A 325 9.60 27.69 19.62
N ALA A 326 9.47 26.36 19.64
CA ALA A 326 9.12 25.58 18.47
C ALA A 326 7.79 26.03 17.84
N ASN A 327 6.87 26.58 18.63
CA ASN A 327 5.58 27.08 18.16
C ASN A 327 5.69 28.21 17.14
N ALA A 328 6.76 28.98 17.16
CA ALA A 328 7.04 30.00 16.16
C ALA A 328 7.65 29.43 14.87
N GLN A 329 8.12 28.21 14.90
CA GLN A 329 8.81 27.57 13.80
C GLN A 329 7.95 26.50 13.10
N LEU A 330 7.07 25.83 13.84
CA LEU A 330 6.14 24.83 13.32
C LEU A 330 4.88 25.50 12.76
N ARG A 331 4.44 25.03 11.60
CA ARG A 331 3.11 25.33 11.02
C ARG A 331 2.07 24.29 11.45
N LEU A 332 2.50 23.03 11.56
CA LEU A 332 1.69 21.94 12.04
C LEU A 332 2.57 20.86 12.66
N LEU A 333 2.22 20.44 13.85
CA LEU A 333 2.61 19.16 14.44
C LEU A 333 1.33 18.32 14.60
N TRP A 334 1.25 17.20 13.90
CA TRP A 334 0.10 16.30 13.88
C TRP A 334 0.52 14.95 14.46
N VAL A 335 -0.14 14.51 15.53
CA VAL A 335 0.09 13.20 16.14
C VAL A 335 -1.24 12.47 16.16
N ALA A 336 -1.31 11.30 15.53
CA ALA A 336 -2.50 10.49 15.45
C ALA A 336 -2.20 9.03 15.80
N CYS A 337 -3.13 8.35 16.48
CA CYS A 337 -3.00 6.93 16.80
C CYS A 337 -4.36 6.24 16.74
N GLY A 338 -4.37 4.94 16.44
CA GLY A 338 -5.56 4.12 16.52
C GLY A 338 -6.01 3.91 17.97
N THR A 339 -7.31 3.95 18.24
CA THR A 339 -7.86 3.74 19.61
C THR A 339 -7.61 2.31 20.13
N GLU A 340 -7.49 1.34 19.20
CA GLU A 340 -7.21 -0.08 19.50
C GLU A 340 -5.75 -0.45 19.17
N ASP A 341 -4.93 0.57 18.85
CA ASP A 341 -3.52 0.35 18.55
C ASP A 341 -2.74 0.02 19.80
N ARG A 342 -1.89 -1.02 19.75
CA ARG A 342 -0.98 -1.38 20.85
C ARG A 342 -0.03 -0.24 21.26
N LEU A 343 0.13 0.78 20.42
CA LEU A 343 1.00 1.94 20.66
C LEU A 343 0.23 3.15 21.21
N ILE A 344 -1.07 3.04 21.44
CA ILE A 344 -1.89 4.18 21.86
C ILE A 344 -1.35 4.82 23.17
N GLU A 345 -0.98 4.01 24.14
CA GLU A 345 -0.49 4.52 25.43
C GLU A 345 0.87 5.25 25.30
N SER A 346 1.77 4.76 24.45
CA SER A 346 3.05 5.46 24.20
C SER A 346 2.84 6.78 23.44
N ASN A 347 1.85 6.83 22.54
CA ASN A 347 1.48 8.06 21.85
C ASN A 347 0.74 9.06 22.75
N ARG A 348 -0.07 8.60 23.73
CA ARG A 348 -0.66 9.44 24.77
C ARG A 348 0.41 10.06 25.67
N LYS A 349 1.43 9.28 26.08
CA LYS A 349 2.59 9.82 26.82
C LYS A 349 3.31 10.91 26.01
N LEU A 350 3.51 10.74 24.71
CA LEU A 350 4.08 11.76 23.86
C LEU A 350 3.19 13.03 23.83
N HIS A 351 1.89 12.87 23.66
CA HIS A 351 0.92 13.95 23.69
C HIS A 351 1.01 14.73 25.02
N ASP A 352 1.02 14.05 26.15
CA ASP A 352 1.09 14.67 27.47
C ASP A 352 2.43 15.39 27.68
N TRP A 353 3.52 14.80 27.20
CA TRP A 353 4.85 15.45 27.23
C TRP A 353 4.87 16.73 26.38
N LEU A 354 4.33 16.71 25.16
CA LEU A 354 4.23 17.89 24.30
C LEU A 354 3.40 18.99 24.97
N LYS A 355 2.30 18.64 25.66
CA LYS A 355 1.52 19.58 26.46
C LYS A 355 2.33 20.16 27.62
N SER A 356 3.10 19.35 28.33
CA SER A 356 3.94 19.80 29.45
C SER A 356 5.04 20.76 29.04
N LYS A 357 5.42 20.75 27.73
CA LYS A 357 6.39 21.67 27.12
C LYS A 357 5.72 22.88 26.44
N ASP A 358 4.40 23.02 26.57
CA ASP A 358 3.61 24.08 25.88
C ASP A 358 3.81 24.08 24.36
N ILE A 359 3.92 22.90 23.74
CA ILE A 359 4.07 22.72 22.30
C ILE A 359 2.72 22.52 21.66
N ARG A 360 2.33 23.43 20.75
CA ARG A 360 1.06 23.33 20.01
C ARG A 360 1.12 22.18 19.03
N HIS A 361 0.14 21.27 19.11
CA HIS A 361 0.02 20.12 18.22
C HIS A 361 -1.46 19.69 18.13
N ALA A 362 -1.80 19.02 17.04
CA ALA A 362 -3.04 18.28 16.90
C ALA A 362 -2.85 16.86 17.45
N TRP A 363 -3.74 16.43 18.36
CA TRP A 363 -3.82 15.05 18.84
C TRP A 363 -5.10 14.41 18.34
N ILE A 364 -4.99 13.28 17.63
CA ILE A 364 -6.12 12.61 16.98
C ILE A 364 -6.13 11.13 17.38
N GLU A 365 -7.21 10.68 17.98
CA GLU A 365 -7.51 9.26 18.16
C GLU A 365 -8.44 8.79 17.06
N THR A 366 -7.97 7.86 16.23
CA THR A 366 -8.72 7.32 15.08
C THR A 366 -9.23 5.93 15.43
N PRO A 367 -10.52 5.61 15.26
CA PRO A 367 -11.01 4.25 15.49
C PRO A 367 -10.21 3.20 14.68
N GLY A 368 -9.82 2.12 15.35
CA GLY A 368 -9.09 0.98 14.77
C GLY A 368 -7.71 0.75 15.39
N ALA A 369 -7.10 -0.37 14.96
CA ALA A 369 -5.83 -0.88 15.47
C ALA A 369 -4.61 -0.39 14.65
N HIS A 370 -3.44 -1.02 14.84
CA HIS A 370 -2.19 -0.75 14.11
C HIS A 370 -2.24 -1.25 12.68
N THR A 371 -2.99 -0.59 11.80
CA THR A 371 -3.34 -1.09 10.47
C THR A 371 -3.31 0.00 9.39
N TRP A 372 -3.17 -0.45 8.14
CA TRP A 372 -3.21 0.44 6.97
C TRP A 372 -4.54 1.19 6.82
N MET A 373 -5.67 0.61 7.27
CA MET A 373 -6.96 1.28 7.27
C MET A 373 -6.93 2.57 8.10
N VAL A 374 -6.31 2.52 9.29
CA VAL A 374 -6.14 3.70 10.15
C VAL A 374 -5.20 4.72 9.50
N TRP A 375 -4.09 4.27 8.93
CA TRP A 375 -3.09 5.18 8.36
C TRP A 375 -3.55 5.85 7.07
N ARG A 376 -4.35 5.19 6.22
CA ARG A 376 -5.01 5.83 5.06
C ARG A 376 -5.96 6.94 5.50
N ARG A 377 -6.78 6.70 6.53
CA ARG A 377 -7.67 7.72 7.10
C ARG A 377 -6.89 8.89 7.66
N ASN A 378 -5.80 8.62 8.38
CA ASN A 378 -4.93 9.66 8.92
C ASN A 378 -4.25 10.48 7.82
N LEU A 379 -3.75 9.85 6.75
CA LEU A 379 -3.20 10.56 5.61
C LEU A 379 -4.25 11.45 4.93
N ALA A 380 -5.46 10.90 4.70
CA ALA A 380 -6.57 11.64 4.08
C ALA A 380 -7.02 12.85 4.90
N ASN A 381 -6.88 12.81 6.23
CA ASN A 381 -7.18 13.93 7.12
C ASN A 381 -6.00 14.90 7.27
N PHE A 382 -4.78 14.43 7.19
CA PHE A 382 -3.56 15.23 7.36
C PHE A 382 -3.24 16.08 6.12
N VAL A 383 -3.28 15.48 4.91
CA VAL A 383 -2.91 16.14 3.66
C VAL A 383 -3.69 17.44 3.39
N PRO A 384 -5.00 17.55 3.67
CA PRO A 384 -5.75 18.79 3.51
C PRO A 384 -5.26 19.96 4.35
N LEU A 385 -4.52 19.71 5.41
CA LEU A 385 -4.01 20.74 6.32
C LEU A 385 -2.67 21.31 5.86
N LEU A 386 -1.96 20.59 4.99
CA LEU A 386 -0.60 20.94 4.59
C LEU A 386 -0.55 22.19 3.70
N PHE A 387 0.48 23.00 3.91
CA PHE A 387 0.86 24.16 3.09
C PHE A 387 -0.22 25.24 2.97
N ARG A 388 -1.12 25.33 3.94
CA ARG A 388 -2.11 26.41 4.05
C ARG A 388 -1.49 27.65 4.68
N GLU A 389 -2.00 28.82 4.33
CA GLU A 389 -1.50 30.11 4.84
C GLU A 389 -1.73 30.28 6.34
N LYS A 390 -2.85 29.77 6.87
CA LYS A 390 -3.15 29.73 8.30
C LYS A 390 -2.90 28.32 8.83
N ALA A 391 -1.99 28.20 9.80
CA ALA A 391 -1.87 27.03 10.66
C ALA A 391 -3.13 26.88 11.55
N LEU A 392 -3.35 25.68 12.07
CA LEU A 392 -4.36 25.43 13.12
C LEU A 392 -3.99 26.19 14.40
#